data_a317fc8f00da319f68e0c83cc07fc54e
#
_entry.id   a317fc8f00da319f68e0c83cc07fc54e
#
_cell.length_a   1.000
_cell.length_b   1.000
_cell.length_c   1.000
_cell.angle_alpha   90.00
_cell.angle_beta   90.00
_cell.angle_gamma   90.00
#
_symmetry.space_group_name_H-M   'P 1'
#
loop_
_entity.id
_entity.type
_entity.pdbx_description
1 polymer ?
#
loop_
_entity_poly.entity_id
_entity_poly.type
_entity_poly.pdbx_seq_one_letter_code
_entity_poly.pdbx_strand_id
1 'polypeptide(L)'
;MVADNNPPQRPEDGSTGSAPQWGPPSPSHQPQQNAGGYQPPQNNTGAYQPQQPGNGYPAQAAGAPHNGAPHNGAPQNTGGYPAGGAGYGATPPGGPGKPRNPNKKKIILFSALAGGLVLLLIIGAIVVNVVNSSVYGPDATVRSYLTAISKGNASQANKLASPGVKDEQAALLTNDVLGEATELISNPKVTQTRVSGDQATVRVSYSLGGTAYDGFIELSKAGKQAVLFDTWKIDTPLLGDLSVLISNSSSEENEAAVNGVTVAFGDEYSLPAYPALYTVGAPGNDFFSAEEVEYAVGTGTRASYEGVDLELAPTEALQTGAQDAVNAYLDECAKSTELDPENCGLRLSWYSDFTSVDKVEYKIDDYPVVEIDEYGTYFTAEGGSYTADVTGTTYDGSKDTLPFGLDGDWGISGKLVIDGDTITIEDVY
;
A
#
# COMPACT_ATOMS: atom_id res chain seq x y z
N MET A 1 47.69 68.12 -37.65
CA MET A 1 47.98 66.73 -37.27
C MET A 1 46.77 65.95 -37.67
N VAL A 2 46.90 65.27 -38.80
CA VAL A 2 45.82 64.42 -39.39
C VAL A 2 45.97 63.04 -38.78
N ALA A 3 44.92 62.49 -38.13
CA ALA A 3 44.89 61.15 -37.65
C ALA A 3 44.12 60.28 -38.65
N ASP A 4 44.83 59.32 -39.20
CA ASP A 4 44.34 58.29 -40.10
C ASP A 4 43.33 57.38 -39.37
N ASN A 5 42.15 57.24 -39.97
CA ASN A 5 41.16 56.24 -39.63
C ASN A 5 41.21 55.10 -40.67
N ASN A 6 41.84 53.98 -40.33
CA ASN A 6 41.84 52.81 -41.15
C ASN A 6 41.21 51.61 -40.28
N PRO A 7 40.12 50.98 -40.74
CA PRO A 7 39.56 49.86 -40.01
C PRO A 7 40.38 48.57 -40.18
N PRO A 8 40.46 47.68 -39.20
CA PRO A 8 41.26 46.44 -39.30
C PRO A 8 40.67 45.47 -40.31
N GLN A 9 41.54 44.98 -41.18
CA GLN A 9 41.25 43.89 -42.13
C GLN A 9 41.06 42.51 -41.40
N ARG A 10 40.05 41.78 -41.84
CA ARG A 10 39.76 40.43 -41.46
C ARG A 10 40.72 39.45 -42.16
N PRO A 11 41.31 38.43 -41.51
CA PRO A 11 42.08 37.40 -42.19
C PRO A 11 41.13 36.51 -43.01
N GLU A 12 41.47 36.32 -44.27
CA GLU A 12 40.89 35.27 -45.14
C GLU A 12 41.55 33.95 -44.78
N ASP A 13 40.71 33.02 -44.26
CA ASP A 13 41.10 31.62 -44.21
C ASP A 13 40.20 30.84 -45.14
N GLY A 14 40.80 30.29 -46.20
CA GLY A 14 40.17 29.50 -47.19
C GLY A 14 39.92 28.08 -46.68
N SER A 15 38.66 27.69 -46.61
CA SER A 15 38.27 26.30 -46.57
C SER A 15 37.00 26.15 -47.40
N THR A 16 37.19 25.57 -48.55
CA THR A 16 36.14 25.07 -49.45
C THR A 16 35.46 23.85 -48.80
N GLY A 17 34.37 24.06 -48.07
CA GLY A 17 33.49 23.02 -47.59
C GLY A 17 32.14 23.07 -48.30
N SER A 18 31.91 22.10 -49.19
CA SER A 18 30.67 21.94 -49.93
C SER A 18 29.45 21.84 -49.03
N ALA A 19 28.42 22.62 -49.31
CA ALA A 19 27.12 22.53 -48.66
C ALA A 19 26.46 21.15 -48.88
N PRO A 20 25.77 20.57 -47.90
CA PRO A 20 25.02 19.35 -48.13
C PRO A 20 23.75 19.66 -48.94
N GLN A 21 23.71 19.06 -50.13
CA GLN A 21 22.55 19.06 -51.02
C GLN A 21 21.49 18.09 -50.48
N TRP A 22 20.36 18.60 -50.06
CA TRP A 22 19.18 17.79 -49.70
C TRP A 22 18.55 17.25 -51.00
N GLY A 23 18.79 15.98 -51.29
CA GLY A 23 18.06 15.23 -52.30
C GLY A 23 16.79 14.60 -51.72
N PRO A 24 15.75 14.35 -52.53
CA PRO A 24 14.52 13.72 -52.08
C PRO A 24 14.76 12.31 -51.55
N PRO A 25 14.00 11.80 -50.57
CA PRO A 25 14.20 10.49 -50.01
C PRO A 25 13.92 9.38 -51.05
N SER A 26 14.85 8.45 -51.17
CA SER A 26 14.71 7.24 -51.99
C SER A 26 13.64 6.32 -51.41
N PRO A 27 12.88 5.58 -52.24
CA PRO A 27 11.81 4.69 -51.75
C PRO A 27 12.40 3.54 -50.95
N SER A 28 11.73 3.26 -49.84
CA SER A 28 11.98 2.21 -48.88
C SER A 28 12.20 0.85 -49.51
N HIS A 29 13.29 0.20 -49.13
CA HIS A 29 13.50 -1.24 -49.37
C HIS A 29 12.41 -2.04 -48.67
N GLN A 30 11.61 -2.75 -49.46
CA GLN A 30 10.77 -3.84 -48.96
C GLN A 30 11.67 -4.95 -48.38
N PRO A 31 11.36 -5.48 -47.17
CA PRO A 31 12.00 -6.70 -46.72
C PRO A 31 11.54 -7.88 -47.60
N GLN A 32 12.47 -8.58 -48.17
CA GLN A 32 12.23 -9.87 -48.82
C GLN A 32 11.57 -10.82 -47.79
N GLN A 33 10.38 -11.30 -48.11
CA GLN A 33 9.73 -12.41 -47.44
C GLN A 33 10.56 -13.69 -47.66
N ASN A 34 11.29 -14.08 -46.62
CA ASN A 34 11.87 -15.41 -46.55
C ASN A 34 10.77 -16.36 -46.08
N ALA A 35 10.22 -17.15 -47.00
CA ALA A 35 9.23 -18.16 -46.71
C ALA A 35 9.89 -19.32 -45.95
N GLY A 36 10.03 -19.18 -44.65
CA GLY A 36 10.30 -20.25 -43.70
C GLY A 36 9.00 -20.61 -43.00
N GLY A 37 8.37 -21.71 -43.46
CA GLY A 37 7.11 -22.17 -42.89
C GLY A 37 7.24 -22.52 -41.40
N TYR A 38 6.62 -21.74 -40.56
CA TYR A 38 6.28 -22.15 -39.20
C TYR A 38 5.01 -22.98 -39.26
N GLN A 39 5.15 -24.31 -39.09
CA GLN A 39 4.03 -25.16 -38.72
C GLN A 39 3.66 -24.87 -37.27
N PRO A 40 2.40 -24.58 -36.99
CA PRO A 40 1.94 -24.53 -35.59
C PRO A 40 2.00 -25.93 -34.99
N PRO A 41 2.33 -26.09 -33.70
CA PRO A 41 2.30 -27.38 -33.03
C PRO A 41 0.87 -27.93 -33.08
N GLN A 42 0.72 -29.12 -33.64
CA GLN A 42 -0.53 -29.88 -33.61
C GLN A 42 -0.87 -30.18 -32.13
N ASN A 43 -1.97 -29.66 -31.67
CA ASN A 43 -2.63 -30.08 -30.44
C ASN A 43 -3.02 -31.54 -30.58
N ASN A 44 -2.25 -32.40 -29.92
CA ASN A 44 -2.57 -33.81 -29.76
C ASN A 44 -3.64 -33.89 -28.64
N THR A 45 -4.89 -33.82 -29.04
CA THR A 45 -6.05 -34.15 -28.19
C THR A 45 -6.07 -35.65 -27.96
N GLY A 46 -5.24 -36.12 -27.04
CA GLY A 46 -5.37 -37.44 -26.45
C GLY A 46 -6.56 -37.47 -25.54
N ALA A 47 -7.65 -38.06 -26.00
CA ALA A 47 -8.83 -38.33 -25.20
C ALA A 47 -8.45 -39.20 -24.00
N TYR A 48 -8.55 -38.67 -22.79
CA TYR A 48 -8.54 -39.46 -21.57
C TYR A 48 -9.90 -40.14 -21.43
N GLN A 49 -9.93 -41.46 -21.68
CA GLN A 49 -11.03 -42.32 -21.23
C GLN A 49 -10.90 -42.55 -19.73
N PRO A 50 -11.98 -42.49 -18.99
CA PRO A 50 -11.99 -42.89 -17.59
C PRO A 50 -11.94 -44.45 -17.51
N GLN A 51 -10.92 -44.98 -16.88
CA GLN A 51 -10.86 -46.38 -16.51
C GLN A 51 -11.79 -46.68 -15.33
N GLN A 52 -12.73 -47.59 -15.56
CA GLN A 52 -13.53 -48.24 -14.51
C GLN A 52 -12.67 -49.14 -13.64
N PRO A 53 -12.98 -49.30 -12.34
CA PRO A 53 -12.30 -50.25 -11.46
C PRO A 53 -12.75 -51.69 -11.73
N GLY A 54 -11.81 -52.50 -12.23
CA GLY A 54 -11.97 -53.94 -12.38
C GLY A 54 -11.61 -54.69 -11.10
N ASN A 55 -12.54 -55.47 -10.58
CA ASN A 55 -12.34 -56.49 -9.54
C ASN A 55 -11.45 -57.63 -10.05
N GLY A 56 -10.54 -58.11 -9.19
CA GLY A 56 -9.80 -59.34 -9.48
C GLY A 56 -8.78 -59.67 -8.40
N TYR A 57 -9.18 -60.51 -7.42
CA TYR A 57 -8.26 -61.32 -6.62
C TYR A 57 -7.75 -62.51 -7.44
N PRO A 58 -6.61 -63.21 -7.17
CA PRO A 58 -6.33 -63.85 -5.90
C PRO A 58 -4.84 -63.93 -5.43
N ALA A 59 -4.69 -64.08 -4.12
CA ALA A 59 -3.88 -64.97 -3.28
C ALA A 59 -2.42 -65.35 -3.66
N GLN A 60 -1.51 -65.14 -2.74
CA GLN A 60 -0.70 -66.08 -1.92
C GLN A 60 0.49 -65.33 -1.31
N ALA A 61 0.51 -65.27 -0.03
CA ALA A 61 1.16 -66.07 1.01
C ALA A 61 2.65 -65.76 1.17
N ALA A 62 3.02 -65.23 2.31
CA ALA A 62 4.00 -65.75 3.26
C ALA A 62 4.55 -64.69 4.20
N GLY A 63 4.44 -64.98 5.49
CA GLY A 63 5.46 -64.60 6.48
C GLY A 63 5.18 -63.44 7.41
N ALA A 64 4.37 -63.61 8.43
CA ALA A 64 4.41 -62.83 9.63
C ALA A 64 5.48 -63.34 10.60
N PRO A 65 6.16 -62.48 11.32
CA PRO A 65 6.60 -62.81 12.68
C PRO A 65 5.71 -62.07 13.70
N HIS A 66 5.16 -62.88 14.58
CA HIS A 66 4.42 -62.45 15.77
C HIS A 66 5.36 -61.74 16.75
N ASN A 67 4.98 -60.56 17.19
CA ASN A 67 5.47 -60.00 18.45
C ASN A 67 4.34 -60.06 19.45
N GLY A 68 4.55 -60.97 20.43
CA GLY A 68 3.65 -61.22 21.53
C GLY A 68 3.59 -60.07 22.52
N ALA A 69 2.41 -59.73 22.93
CA ALA A 69 2.15 -58.89 24.08
C ALA A 69 2.33 -59.69 25.37
N PRO A 70 2.90 -59.15 26.42
CA PRO A 70 2.95 -59.82 27.71
C PRO A 70 1.61 -59.67 28.44
N HIS A 71 0.97 -60.80 28.74
CA HIS A 71 -0.16 -60.88 29.63
C HIS A 71 0.29 -60.70 31.08
N ASN A 72 -0.23 -59.69 31.78
CA ASN A 72 -0.21 -59.62 33.23
C ASN A 72 -1.19 -60.63 33.84
N GLY A 73 -0.66 -61.78 34.29
CA GLY A 73 -1.38 -62.73 35.06
C GLY A 73 -1.40 -62.33 36.52
N ALA A 74 -2.59 -62.18 37.08
CA ALA A 74 -2.79 -62.06 38.52
C ALA A 74 -2.70 -63.48 39.14
N PRO A 75 -2.05 -63.68 40.29
CA PRO A 75 -2.09 -64.99 41.00
C PRO A 75 -3.39 -65.15 41.76
N GLN A 76 -4.15 -66.14 41.38
CA GLN A 76 -5.28 -66.66 42.19
C GLN A 76 -4.71 -67.39 43.38
N ASN A 77 -5.17 -67.02 44.60
CA ASN A 77 -4.90 -67.67 45.84
C ASN A 77 -6.01 -68.73 46.08
N THR A 78 -5.68 -70.00 45.93
CA THR A 78 -6.55 -71.13 46.33
C THR A 78 -6.17 -71.61 47.71
N GLY A 79 -7.13 -71.61 48.56
CA GLY A 79 -7.06 -71.94 49.94
C GLY A 79 -6.76 -73.43 50.29
N GLY A 80 -6.39 -73.62 51.48
CA GLY A 80 -6.27 -74.89 52.13
C GLY A 80 -6.22 -74.72 53.63
N TYR A 81 -7.40 -75.00 54.26
CA TYR A 81 -7.35 -75.22 55.71
C TYR A 81 -6.92 -76.66 55.97
N PRO A 82 -6.19 -76.91 57.08
CA PRO A 82 -6.83 -77.73 58.10
C PRO A 82 -6.69 -77.19 59.53
N ALA A 83 -7.66 -77.65 60.32
CA ALA A 83 -7.91 -77.38 61.72
C ALA A 83 -6.94 -78.05 62.66
N GLY A 84 -6.83 -77.44 63.83
CA GLY A 84 -6.69 -78.26 65.08
C GLY A 84 -5.41 -78.01 65.88
N GLY A 85 -5.58 -77.57 67.09
CA GLY A 85 -4.53 -77.65 68.09
C GLY A 85 -4.63 -76.61 69.19
N ALA A 86 -5.38 -76.84 70.23
CA ALA A 86 -5.34 -76.10 71.48
C ALA A 86 -4.00 -76.30 72.20
N GLY A 87 -3.37 -75.18 72.59
CA GLY A 87 -2.19 -75.17 73.43
C GLY A 87 -2.14 -73.98 74.35
N TYR A 88 -2.41 -74.26 75.68
CA TYR A 88 -2.22 -73.30 76.75
C TYR A 88 -0.74 -72.92 76.88
N GLY A 89 -0.42 -71.64 77.11
CA GLY A 89 0.91 -71.30 77.51
C GLY A 89 1.22 -69.83 77.64
N ALA A 90 1.16 -69.35 78.88
CA ALA A 90 2.02 -68.37 79.52
C ALA A 90 2.23 -66.98 78.83
N THR A 91 1.72 -65.95 79.44
CA THR A 91 2.11 -64.57 79.29
C THR A 91 3.57 -64.34 79.73
N PRO A 92 4.46 -63.72 78.91
CA PRO A 92 5.69 -63.13 79.41
C PRO A 92 5.50 -61.70 79.92
N PRO A 93 6.30 -61.23 80.90
CA PRO A 93 6.13 -59.92 81.52
C PRO A 93 6.48 -58.77 80.61
N GLY A 94 5.80 -57.67 80.85
CA GLY A 94 5.91 -56.39 80.11
C GLY A 94 7.34 -55.88 79.99
N GLY A 95 7.73 -55.71 78.73
CA GLY A 95 8.92 -54.88 78.37
C GLY A 95 8.66 -53.40 78.59
N PRO A 96 9.67 -52.58 78.86
CA PRO A 96 9.52 -51.20 79.15
C PRO A 96 8.98 -50.41 77.93
N GLY A 97 7.93 -49.65 78.16
CA GLY A 97 7.29 -48.82 77.10
C GLY A 97 8.31 -47.86 76.48
N LYS A 98 8.44 -47.91 75.13
CA LYS A 98 9.20 -46.93 74.37
C LYS A 98 8.67 -45.49 74.69
N PRO A 99 9.53 -44.54 75.04
CA PRO A 99 9.11 -43.20 75.34
C PRO A 99 8.38 -42.61 74.13
N ARG A 100 7.15 -42.19 74.34
CA ARG A 100 6.37 -41.41 73.37
C ARG A 100 7.04 -40.06 73.19
N ASN A 101 7.78 -39.88 72.09
CA ASN A 101 8.40 -38.61 71.75
C ASN A 101 7.30 -37.57 71.46
N PRO A 102 7.08 -36.55 72.30
CA PRO A 102 6.00 -35.57 72.15
C PRO A 102 6.12 -34.71 70.91
N ASN A 103 7.28 -34.76 70.26
CA ASN A 103 7.58 -33.92 69.09
C ASN A 103 7.12 -34.53 67.75
N LYS A 104 6.72 -35.84 67.71
CA LYS A 104 6.24 -36.47 66.46
C LYS A 104 5.02 -35.79 65.89
N LYS A 105 4.09 -35.32 66.71
CA LYS A 105 2.88 -34.55 66.27
C LYS A 105 3.26 -33.21 65.67
N LYS A 106 4.24 -32.51 66.22
CA LYS A 106 4.74 -31.23 65.71
C LYS A 106 5.50 -31.41 64.38
N ILE A 107 6.35 -32.47 64.26
CA ILE A 107 7.06 -32.79 63.03
C ILE A 107 6.10 -33.17 61.91
N ILE A 108 5.07 -33.98 62.17
CA ILE A 108 4.03 -34.30 61.17
C ILE A 108 3.23 -33.04 60.75
N LEU A 109 2.92 -32.15 61.71
CA LEU A 109 2.22 -30.93 61.44
C LEU A 109 3.08 -29.97 60.56
N PHE A 110 4.35 -29.81 60.90
CA PHE A 110 5.27 -29.00 60.11
C PHE A 110 5.57 -29.58 58.72
N SER A 111 5.69 -30.92 58.59
CA SER A 111 5.85 -31.56 57.28
C SER A 111 4.58 -31.50 56.42
N ALA A 112 3.40 -31.57 56.99
CA ALA A 112 2.16 -31.35 56.28
C ALA A 112 1.95 -29.88 55.82
N LEU A 113 2.34 -28.92 56.66
CA LEU A 113 2.31 -27.49 56.32
C LEU A 113 3.36 -27.17 55.23
N ALA A 114 4.58 -27.71 55.35
CA ALA A 114 5.64 -27.55 54.33
C ALA A 114 5.26 -28.22 53.01
N GLY A 115 4.71 -29.43 53.04
CA GLY A 115 4.21 -30.13 51.85
C GLY A 115 3.01 -29.42 51.20
N GLY A 116 2.10 -28.86 52.00
CA GLY A 116 1.00 -28.04 51.53
C GLY A 116 1.47 -26.74 50.84
N LEU A 117 2.46 -26.08 51.42
CA LEU A 117 3.06 -24.88 50.82
C LEU A 117 3.74 -25.18 49.48
N VAL A 118 4.53 -26.26 49.41
CA VAL A 118 5.18 -26.70 48.18
C VAL A 118 4.16 -27.03 47.10
N LEU A 119 3.08 -27.73 47.47
CA LEU A 119 2.00 -28.05 46.53
C LEU A 119 1.30 -26.79 46.00
N LEU A 120 1.03 -25.80 46.86
CA LEU A 120 0.46 -24.51 46.45
C LEU A 120 1.41 -23.73 45.52
N LEU A 121 2.71 -23.77 45.78
CA LEU A 121 3.70 -23.15 44.88
C LEU A 121 3.75 -23.86 43.52
N ILE A 122 3.66 -25.18 43.47
CA ILE A 122 3.62 -25.96 42.21
C ILE A 122 2.32 -25.65 41.46
N ILE A 123 1.17 -25.63 42.10
CA ILE A 123 -0.11 -25.28 41.46
C ILE A 123 -0.06 -23.84 40.98
N GLY A 124 0.46 -22.92 41.80
CA GLY A 124 0.67 -21.51 41.41
C GLY A 124 1.56 -21.40 40.17
N ALA A 125 2.67 -22.10 40.12
CA ALA A 125 3.58 -22.09 38.95
C ALA A 125 2.90 -22.68 37.69
N ILE A 126 2.10 -23.73 37.83
CA ILE A 126 1.34 -24.32 36.71
C ILE A 126 0.29 -23.32 36.21
N VAL A 127 -0.46 -22.69 37.10
CA VAL A 127 -1.47 -21.68 36.75
C VAL A 127 -0.82 -20.51 36.04
N VAL A 128 0.27 -19.96 36.59
CA VAL A 128 1.02 -18.88 35.95
C VAL A 128 1.48 -19.29 34.55
N ASN A 129 2.04 -20.49 34.40
CA ASN A 129 2.52 -20.97 33.10
C ASN A 129 1.36 -21.13 32.08
N VAL A 130 0.22 -21.69 32.47
CA VAL A 130 -0.95 -21.86 31.64
C VAL A 130 -1.53 -20.49 31.24
N VAL A 131 -1.67 -19.57 32.19
CA VAL A 131 -2.17 -18.21 31.93
C VAL A 131 -1.19 -17.45 31.04
N ASN A 132 0.10 -17.56 31.30
CA ASN A 132 1.14 -16.92 30.50
C ASN A 132 1.14 -17.43 29.05
N SER A 133 0.92 -18.72 28.82
CA SER A 133 0.88 -19.28 27.46
C SER A 133 -0.43 -19.01 26.73
N SER A 134 -1.58 -19.01 27.43
CA SER A 134 -2.89 -18.93 26.80
C SER A 134 -3.48 -17.52 26.69
N VAL A 135 -3.15 -16.62 27.64
CA VAL A 135 -3.72 -15.27 27.74
C VAL A 135 -2.70 -14.19 27.38
N TYR A 136 -1.45 -14.36 27.80
CA TYR A 136 -0.38 -13.36 27.60
C TYR A 136 0.70 -13.83 26.60
N GLY A 137 0.55 -15.02 26.03
CA GLY A 137 1.48 -15.57 25.06
C GLY A 137 1.44 -14.87 23.69
N PRO A 138 2.43 -15.13 22.80
CA PRO A 138 2.48 -14.55 21.47
C PRO A 138 1.23 -14.85 20.64
N ASP A 139 0.62 -16.02 20.82
CA ASP A 139 -0.64 -16.39 20.17
C ASP A 139 -1.80 -15.44 20.51
N ALA A 140 -1.92 -15.05 21.78
CA ALA A 140 -2.97 -14.17 22.23
C ALA A 140 -2.80 -12.76 21.65
N THR A 141 -1.56 -12.26 21.60
CA THR A 141 -1.23 -10.99 20.98
C THR A 141 -1.55 -11.00 19.49
N VAL A 142 -1.15 -12.06 18.76
CA VAL A 142 -1.45 -12.20 17.34
C VAL A 142 -2.95 -12.35 17.08
N ARG A 143 -3.69 -13.10 17.87
CA ARG A 143 -5.15 -13.20 17.71
C ARG A 143 -5.84 -11.86 17.94
N SER A 144 -5.38 -11.06 18.90
CA SER A 144 -5.91 -9.72 19.14
C SER A 144 -5.62 -8.79 17.96
N TYR A 145 -4.44 -8.89 17.38
CA TYR A 145 -4.02 -8.15 16.19
C TYR A 145 -4.86 -8.52 14.96
N LEU A 146 -4.98 -9.82 14.66
CA LEU A 146 -5.79 -10.31 13.55
C LEU A 146 -7.28 -9.96 13.73
N THR A 147 -7.77 -9.95 14.98
CA THR A 147 -9.14 -9.52 15.30
C THR A 147 -9.32 -8.03 15.03
N ALA A 148 -8.31 -7.21 15.28
CA ALA A 148 -8.37 -5.78 14.96
C ALA A 148 -8.48 -5.58 13.45
N ILE A 149 -7.65 -6.25 12.64
CA ILE A 149 -7.70 -6.19 11.18
C ILE A 149 -9.06 -6.69 10.66
N SER A 150 -9.54 -7.85 11.15
CA SER A 150 -10.82 -8.42 10.71
C SER A 150 -12.06 -7.60 11.09
N LYS A 151 -11.87 -6.52 11.85
CA LYS A 151 -12.92 -5.55 12.23
C LYS A 151 -12.70 -4.16 11.64
N GLY A 152 -11.73 -3.99 10.76
CA GLY A 152 -11.40 -2.69 10.18
C GLY A 152 -10.76 -1.70 11.18
N ASN A 153 -10.26 -2.18 12.31
CA ASN A 153 -9.70 -1.32 13.35
C ASN A 153 -8.18 -1.21 13.23
N ALA A 154 -7.73 -0.42 12.23
CA ALA A 154 -6.31 -0.17 11.99
C ALA A 154 -5.61 0.47 13.20
N SER A 155 -6.29 1.40 13.88
CA SER A 155 -5.73 2.06 15.08
C SER A 155 -5.41 1.06 16.20
N GLN A 156 -6.22 0.02 16.38
CA GLN A 156 -5.95 -1.02 17.36
C GLN A 156 -4.84 -1.96 16.87
N ALA A 157 -4.79 -2.27 15.58
CA ALA A 157 -3.72 -3.07 14.99
C ALA A 157 -2.37 -2.34 15.12
N ASN A 158 -2.30 -1.04 14.82
CA ASN A 158 -1.12 -0.19 14.98
C ASN A 158 -0.60 -0.10 16.42
N LYS A 159 -1.49 -0.18 17.43
CA LYS A 159 -1.08 -0.24 18.84
C LYS A 159 -0.42 -1.54 19.23
N LEU A 160 -0.81 -2.65 18.59
CA LEU A 160 -0.28 -3.98 18.86
C LEU A 160 1.01 -4.26 18.08
N ALA A 161 1.09 -3.72 16.87
CA ALA A 161 2.22 -3.88 15.96
C ALA A 161 2.55 -2.53 15.35
N SER A 162 3.60 -1.88 15.83
CA SER A 162 4.07 -0.66 15.19
C SER A 162 4.42 -0.96 13.73
N PRO A 163 3.79 -0.33 12.74
CA PRO A 163 4.03 -0.65 11.33
C PRO A 163 5.47 -0.47 10.88
N GLY A 164 6.21 0.43 11.56
CA GLY A 164 7.62 0.68 11.23
C GLY A 164 7.83 1.45 9.92
N VAL A 165 6.76 2.02 9.37
CA VAL A 165 6.77 2.85 8.16
C VAL A 165 6.80 4.32 8.53
N LYS A 166 7.23 5.17 7.60
CA LYS A 166 7.16 6.63 7.75
C LYS A 166 5.69 7.09 7.72
N ASP A 167 5.42 8.27 8.30
CA ASP A 167 4.05 8.81 8.34
C ASP A 167 3.43 8.94 6.95
N GLU A 168 4.21 9.36 5.94
CA GLU A 168 3.79 9.47 4.54
C GLU A 168 3.37 8.12 3.93
N GLN A 169 4.02 7.03 4.34
CA GLN A 169 3.72 5.68 3.89
C GLN A 169 2.58 5.01 4.68
N ALA A 170 2.10 5.65 5.75
CA ALA A 170 1.06 5.10 6.63
C ALA A 170 -0.37 5.47 6.19
N ALA A 171 -0.54 6.15 5.06
CA ALA A 171 -1.83 6.68 4.60
C ALA A 171 -2.94 5.61 4.54
N LEU A 172 -2.61 4.37 4.12
CA LEU A 172 -3.54 3.26 4.07
C LEU A 172 -3.76 2.54 5.42
N LEU A 173 -2.93 2.83 6.43
CA LEU A 173 -2.98 2.15 7.74
C LEU A 173 -3.89 2.87 8.73
N THR A 174 -5.01 3.39 8.26
CA THR A 174 -6.00 4.17 9.03
C THR A 174 -7.32 3.42 9.17
N ASN A 175 -8.15 3.83 10.14
CA ASN A 175 -9.50 3.28 10.27
C ASN A 175 -10.40 3.69 9.11
N ASP A 176 -10.21 4.88 8.58
CA ASP A 176 -11.03 5.45 7.51
C ASP A 176 -10.84 4.66 6.21
N VAL A 177 -9.62 4.14 5.97
CA VAL A 177 -9.35 3.29 4.81
C VAL A 177 -9.70 1.83 5.08
N LEU A 178 -9.17 1.23 6.17
CA LEU A 178 -9.39 -0.20 6.43
C LEU A 178 -10.84 -0.51 6.83
N GLY A 179 -11.51 0.43 7.53
CA GLY A 179 -12.87 0.23 8.01
C GLY A 179 -13.91 0.21 6.90
N GLU A 180 -13.63 0.88 5.78
CA GLU A 180 -14.49 0.96 4.60
C GLU A 180 -14.12 -0.06 3.50
N ALA A 181 -13.20 -1.00 3.81
CA ALA A 181 -12.83 -2.06 2.87
C ALA A 181 -14.04 -2.92 2.48
N THR A 182 -14.15 -3.25 1.20
CA THR A 182 -15.25 -4.06 0.63
C THR A 182 -15.34 -5.42 1.30
N GLU A 183 -14.20 -6.05 1.60
CA GLU A 183 -14.13 -7.28 2.39
C GLU A 183 -12.90 -7.23 3.31
N LEU A 184 -13.12 -7.52 4.58
CA LEU A 184 -12.08 -7.71 5.58
C LEU A 184 -11.68 -9.19 5.67
N ILE A 185 -10.49 -9.45 6.21
CA ILE A 185 -10.06 -10.83 6.42
C ILE A 185 -11.08 -11.61 7.26
N SER A 186 -11.35 -12.84 6.86
CA SER A 186 -12.24 -13.75 7.55
C SER A 186 -11.52 -15.01 8.03
N ASN A 187 -12.07 -15.67 9.05
CA ASN A 187 -11.53 -16.91 9.63
C ASN A 187 -10.03 -16.85 9.99
N PRO A 188 -9.52 -15.77 10.60
CA PRO A 188 -8.11 -15.69 10.95
C PRO A 188 -7.75 -16.75 11.99
N LYS A 189 -6.62 -17.45 11.77
CA LYS A 189 -6.15 -18.55 12.62
C LYS A 189 -4.65 -18.45 12.84
N VAL A 190 -4.23 -18.72 14.07
CA VAL A 190 -2.85 -19.07 14.37
C VAL A 190 -2.68 -20.55 14.05
N THR A 191 -1.79 -20.90 13.14
CA THR A 191 -1.57 -22.26 12.67
C THR A 191 -0.34 -22.91 13.30
N GLN A 192 0.68 -22.13 13.62
CA GLN A 192 1.89 -22.57 14.27
C GLN A 192 2.54 -21.44 15.06
N THR A 193 3.07 -21.77 16.24
CA THR A 193 3.86 -20.84 17.05
C THR A 193 5.18 -21.50 17.45
N ARG A 194 6.26 -20.78 17.26
CA ARG A 194 7.61 -21.18 17.68
C ARG A 194 8.20 -20.08 18.56
N VAL A 195 8.53 -20.41 19.79
CA VAL A 195 9.14 -19.50 20.74
C VAL A 195 10.60 -19.91 20.94
N SER A 196 11.53 -18.97 20.86
CA SER A 196 12.95 -19.16 21.08
C SER A 196 13.49 -18.01 21.94
N GLY A 197 13.66 -18.26 23.22
CA GLY A 197 14.10 -17.22 24.18
C GLY A 197 13.09 -16.07 24.28
N ASP A 198 13.51 -14.89 23.89
CA ASP A 198 12.70 -13.66 23.94
C ASP A 198 12.05 -13.31 22.60
N GLN A 199 12.12 -14.21 21.61
CA GLN A 199 11.52 -14.06 20.31
C GLN A 199 10.48 -15.16 20.04
N ALA A 200 9.48 -14.82 19.22
CA ALA A 200 8.49 -15.77 18.73
C ALA A 200 8.20 -15.53 17.27
N THR A 201 8.00 -16.61 16.51
CA THR A 201 7.49 -16.56 15.14
C THR A 201 6.14 -17.29 15.13
N VAL A 202 5.10 -16.60 14.67
CA VAL A 202 3.74 -17.10 14.61
C VAL A 202 3.30 -17.16 13.15
N ARG A 203 2.96 -18.36 12.67
CA ARG A 203 2.35 -18.54 11.37
C ARG A 203 0.85 -18.39 11.49
N VAL A 204 0.29 -17.61 10.60
CA VAL A 204 -1.15 -17.30 10.54
C VAL A 204 -1.73 -17.72 9.20
N SER A 205 -3.04 -17.93 9.16
CA SER A 205 -3.81 -18.08 7.93
C SER A 205 -5.14 -17.36 8.06
N TYR A 206 -5.65 -16.86 6.95
CA TYR A 206 -6.95 -16.18 6.85
C TYR A 206 -7.54 -16.36 5.45
N SER A 207 -8.79 -15.96 5.26
CA SER A 207 -9.45 -15.94 3.96
C SER A 207 -9.83 -14.50 3.60
N LEU A 208 -9.71 -14.18 2.32
CA LEU A 208 -10.09 -12.89 1.72
C LEU A 208 -10.56 -13.15 0.29
N GLY A 209 -11.74 -12.64 -0.11
CA GLY A 209 -12.31 -12.87 -1.43
C GLY A 209 -12.47 -14.37 -1.77
N GLY A 210 -12.75 -15.21 -0.78
CA GLY A 210 -12.81 -16.66 -0.95
C GLY A 210 -11.45 -17.36 -1.11
N THR A 211 -10.34 -16.63 -1.18
CA THR A 211 -8.96 -17.15 -1.29
C THR A 211 -8.34 -17.28 0.09
N ALA A 212 -7.61 -18.38 0.30
CA ALA A 212 -6.86 -18.59 1.54
C ALA A 212 -5.45 -18.03 1.42
N TYR A 213 -5.06 -17.19 2.37
CA TYR A 213 -3.73 -16.59 2.49
C TYR A 213 -3.03 -17.09 3.74
N ASP A 214 -1.71 -16.92 3.78
CA ASP A 214 -0.90 -17.18 4.96
C ASP A 214 0.15 -16.09 5.17
N GLY A 215 0.74 -16.07 6.36
CA GLY A 215 1.80 -15.13 6.68
C GLY A 215 2.52 -15.51 7.96
N PHE A 216 3.60 -14.79 8.23
CA PHE A 216 4.39 -14.93 9.45
C PHE A 216 4.40 -13.59 10.18
N ILE A 217 4.27 -13.66 11.49
CA ILE A 217 4.35 -12.52 12.40
C ILE A 217 5.48 -12.81 13.39
N GLU A 218 6.43 -11.91 13.46
CA GLU A 218 7.52 -11.98 14.41
C GLU A 218 7.22 -11.09 15.61
N LEU A 219 7.53 -11.60 16.79
CA LEU A 219 7.29 -10.92 18.06
C LEU A 219 8.53 -11.00 18.94
N SER A 220 8.70 -9.98 19.75
CA SER A 220 9.66 -9.96 20.85
C SER A 220 8.96 -9.73 22.20
N LYS A 221 9.59 -10.17 23.29
CA LYS A 221 9.13 -9.83 24.63
C LYS A 221 9.29 -8.35 24.90
N ALA A 222 8.20 -7.70 25.29
CA ALA A 222 8.16 -6.27 25.58
C ALA A 222 8.31 -5.96 27.10
N GLY A 223 8.27 -6.98 27.95
CA GLY A 223 8.36 -6.82 29.38
C GLY A 223 7.45 -7.78 30.14
N LYS A 224 7.04 -7.37 31.35
CA LYS A 224 6.14 -8.18 32.19
C LYS A 224 4.96 -7.36 32.67
N GLN A 225 3.78 -7.95 32.59
CA GLN A 225 2.56 -7.43 33.21
C GLN A 225 2.34 -8.13 34.56
N ALA A 226 1.94 -7.35 35.57
CA ALA A 226 1.73 -7.81 36.95
C ALA A 226 2.94 -8.63 37.51
N VAL A 227 4.17 -8.29 37.07
CA VAL A 227 5.45 -8.91 37.48
C VAL A 227 5.62 -10.38 37.01
N LEU A 228 4.55 -11.10 36.73
CA LEU A 228 4.55 -12.56 36.50
C LEU A 228 4.31 -12.95 35.04
N PHE A 229 3.63 -12.11 34.24
CA PHE A 229 3.20 -12.46 32.89
C PHE A 229 4.04 -11.74 31.83
N ASP A 230 4.61 -12.49 30.91
CA ASP A 230 5.37 -11.91 29.78
C ASP A 230 4.41 -11.20 28.84
N THR A 231 4.77 -9.98 28.39
CA THR A 231 4.07 -9.27 27.33
C THR A 231 4.85 -9.37 26.04
N TRP A 232 4.14 -9.43 24.91
CA TRP A 232 4.73 -9.57 23.59
C TRP A 232 4.35 -8.37 22.72
N LYS A 233 5.30 -7.91 21.93
CA LYS A 233 5.11 -6.89 20.90
C LYS A 233 5.34 -7.53 19.54
N ILE A 234 4.52 -7.18 18.58
CA ILE A 234 4.71 -7.56 17.18
C ILE A 234 5.80 -6.66 16.59
N ASP A 235 6.84 -7.26 16.06
CA ASP A 235 7.95 -6.56 15.40
C ASP A 235 7.75 -6.49 13.89
N THR A 236 7.21 -7.57 13.28
CA THR A 236 6.90 -7.61 11.85
C THR A 236 5.38 -7.73 11.68
N PRO A 237 4.69 -6.63 11.34
CA PRO A 237 3.25 -6.64 11.13
C PRO A 237 2.88 -7.43 9.87
N LEU A 238 1.62 -7.88 9.81
CA LEU A 238 1.05 -8.53 8.63
C LEU A 238 0.57 -7.44 7.67
N LEU A 239 1.42 -7.03 6.75
CA LEU A 239 1.13 -6.05 5.71
C LEU A 239 1.38 -6.67 4.34
N GLY A 240 0.60 -6.25 3.37
CA GLY A 240 0.87 -6.38 1.95
C GLY A 240 1.07 -4.99 1.36
N ASP A 241 1.21 -4.92 0.04
CA ASP A 241 1.39 -3.67 -0.68
C ASP A 241 0.19 -3.44 -1.61
N LEU A 242 -0.34 -2.21 -1.61
CA LEU A 242 -1.26 -1.72 -2.62
C LEU A 242 -0.47 -0.82 -3.55
N SER A 243 -0.29 -1.29 -4.79
CA SER A 243 0.37 -0.53 -5.84
C SER A 243 -0.68 0.05 -6.78
N VAL A 244 -0.60 1.35 -7.05
CA VAL A 244 -1.51 2.04 -7.97
C VAL A 244 -0.68 2.82 -8.97
N LEU A 245 -0.80 2.47 -10.23
CA LEU A 245 -0.28 3.23 -11.35
C LEU A 245 -1.40 4.11 -11.88
N ILE A 246 -1.24 5.41 -11.79
CA ILE A 246 -2.23 6.37 -12.23
C ILE A 246 -1.77 6.93 -13.56
N SER A 247 -2.53 6.66 -14.60
CA SER A 247 -2.32 7.20 -15.94
C SER A 247 -3.21 8.41 -16.14
N ASN A 248 -2.71 9.38 -16.89
CA ASN A 248 -3.47 10.59 -17.24
C ASN A 248 -3.81 11.45 -15.99
N SER A 249 -2.85 11.64 -15.09
CA SER A 249 -3.01 12.52 -13.93
C SER A 249 -2.26 13.83 -14.14
N SER A 250 -2.92 14.94 -13.88
CA SER A 250 -2.29 16.27 -13.76
C SER A 250 -1.82 16.56 -12.33
N SER A 251 -2.12 15.69 -11.37
CA SER A 251 -1.63 15.81 -9.99
C SER A 251 -0.17 15.39 -9.91
N GLU A 252 0.66 16.23 -9.30
CA GLU A 252 2.06 15.89 -9.01
C GLU A 252 2.19 14.80 -7.93
N GLU A 253 1.15 14.56 -7.14
CA GLU A 253 1.17 13.66 -6.00
C GLU A 253 0.65 12.24 -6.29
N ASN A 254 0.20 11.94 -7.53
CA ASN A 254 -0.37 10.65 -7.90
C ASN A 254 -1.47 10.20 -6.91
N GLU A 255 -2.54 10.98 -6.84
CA GLU A 255 -3.66 10.73 -5.93
C GLU A 255 -4.69 9.77 -6.50
N ALA A 256 -5.17 8.85 -5.66
CA ALA A 256 -6.32 7.99 -5.94
C ALA A 256 -7.22 7.87 -4.72
N ALA A 257 -8.50 7.60 -4.92
CA ALA A 257 -9.39 7.22 -3.83
C ALA A 257 -9.21 5.74 -3.51
N VAL A 258 -8.95 5.43 -2.25
CA VAL A 258 -8.92 4.06 -1.74
C VAL A 258 -10.03 3.93 -0.71
N ASN A 259 -11.04 3.12 -1.00
CA ASN A 259 -12.27 3.01 -0.21
C ASN A 259 -12.92 4.38 0.06
N GLY A 260 -12.91 5.27 -0.94
CA GLY A 260 -13.49 6.62 -0.85
C GLY A 260 -12.61 7.65 -0.11
N VAL A 261 -11.42 7.29 0.33
CA VAL A 261 -10.45 8.21 0.95
C VAL A 261 -9.38 8.56 -0.06
N THR A 262 -9.20 9.85 -0.37
CA THR A 262 -8.11 10.30 -1.23
C THR A 262 -6.76 10.06 -0.56
N VAL A 263 -5.87 9.38 -1.26
CA VAL A 263 -4.53 9.00 -0.80
C VAL A 263 -3.51 9.37 -1.86
N ALA A 264 -2.48 10.09 -1.46
CA ALA A 264 -1.32 10.38 -2.30
C ALA A 264 -0.35 9.19 -2.27
N PHE A 265 -0.03 8.64 -3.44
CA PHE A 265 0.96 7.56 -3.59
C PHE A 265 2.37 8.11 -3.83
N GLY A 266 2.50 9.38 -4.22
CA GLY A 266 3.77 10.02 -4.50
C GLY A 266 4.57 9.28 -5.58
N ASP A 267 5.91 9.36 -5.48
CA ASP A 267 6.82 8.69 -6.42
C ASP A 267 6.94 7.17 -6.21
N GLU A 268 6.44 6.64 -5.09
CA GLU A 268 6.62 5.23 -4.75
C GLU A 268 5.60 4.31 -5.41
N TYR A 269 4.48 4.83 -5.92
CA TYR A 269 3.37 4.08 -6.55
C TYR A 269 2.83 2.89 -5.75
N SER A 270 3.32 2.68 -4.53
CA SER A 270 3.00 1.53 -3.69
C SER A 270 3.05 1.90 -2.22
N LEU A 271 1.99 1.59 -1.49
CA LEU A 271 1.89 1.85 -0.06
C LEU A 271 1.56 0.56 0.70
N PRO A 272 2.14 0.37 1.90
CA PRO A 272 1.80 -0.75 2.75
C PRO A 272 0.34 -0.66 3.23
N ALA A 273 -0.37 -1.78 3.14
CA ALA A 273 -1.76 -1.88 3.54
C ALA A 273 -2.03 -3.14 4.34
N TYR A 274 -3.04 -3.10 5.20
CA TYR A 274 -3.54 -4.30 5.86
C TYR A 274 -4.21 -5.23 4.85
N PRO A 275 -4.19 -6.55 5.08
CA PRO A 275 -4.91 -7.48 4.21
C PRO A 275 -6.41 -7.20 4.22
N ALA A 276 -6.94 -6.79 3.06
CA ALA A 276 -8.34 -6.52 2.81
C ALA A 276 -8.62 -6.45 1.29
N LEU A 277 -9.88 -6.42 0.90
CA LEU A 277 -10.32 -6.09 -0.46
C LEU A 277 -10.62 -4.59 -0.51
N TYR A 278 -9.84 -3.87 -1.28
CA TYR A 278 -9.93 -2.42 -1.43
C TYR A 278 -10.60 -2.06 -2.75
N THR A 279 -11.38 -0.99 -2.75
CA THR A 279 -11.85 -0.33 -3.96
C THR A 279 -10.94 0.85 -4.25
N VAL A 280 -10.39 0.91 -5.47
CA VAL A 280 -9.53 1.99 -5.94
C VAL A 280 -10.23 2.71 -7.08
N GLY A 281 -10.32 4.01 -7.01
CA GLY A 281 -11.00 4.86 -7.99
C GLY A 281 -10.36 6.23 -8.15
N ALA A 282 -11.02 7.13 -8.86
CA ALA A 282 -10.59 8.50 -9.05
C ALA A 282 -10.41 9.22 -7.70
N PRO A 283 -9.48 10.20 -7.59
CA PRO A 283 -9.36 11.01 -6.38
C PRO A 283 -10.70 11.69 -6.03
N GLY A 284 -10.90 11.99 -4.74
CA GLY A 284 -12.17 12.47 -4.21
C GLY A 284 -12.48 13.94 -4.58
N ASN A 285 -12.08 14.41 -5.76
CA ASN A 285 -12.50 15.67 -6.37
C ASN A 285 -13.42 15.39 -7.58
N ASP A 286 -14.19 16.40 -7.99
CA ASP A 286 -15.12 16.27 -9.11
C ASP A 286 -14.41 16.40 -10.49
N PHE A 287 -13.09 16.61 -10.52
CA PHE A 287 -12.36 16.93 -11.74
C PHE A 287 -11.98 15.71 -12.58
N PHE A 288 -11.86 14.55 -11.96
CA PHE A 288 -11.53 13.30 -12.64
C PHE A 288 -12.56 12.21 -12.34
N SER A 289 -12.71 11.31 -13.30
CA SER A 289 -13.45 10.07 -13.13
C SER A 289 -12.59 8.89 -13.54
N ALA A 290 -12.84 7.73 -12.94
CA ALA A 290 -12.24 6.45 -13.32
C ALA A 290 -13.21 5.32 -13.03
N GLU A 291 -13.04 4.19 -13.71
CA GLU A 291 -13.70 2.95 -13.32
C GLU A 291 -13.09 2.44 -12.01
N GLU A 292 -13.94 2.16 -11.02
CA GLU A 292 -13.47 1.61 -9.74
C GLU A 292 -13.00 0.17 -9.92
N VAL A 293 -11.83 -0.13 -9.35
CA VAL A 293 -11.19 -1.45 -9.39
C VAL A 293 -11.12 -2.05 -8.00
N GLU A 294 -11.64 -3.27 -7.83
CA GLU A 294 -11.44 -4.03 -6.60
C GLU A 294 -10.10 -4.74 -6.61
N TYR A 295 -9.30 -4.53 -5.58
CA TYR A 295 -7.97 -5.12 -5.44
C TYR A 295 -7.78 -5.78 -4.06
N ALA A 296 -7.40 -7.07 -4.07
CA ALA A 296 -7.15 -7.83 -2.85
C ALA A 296 -5.69 -7.69 -2.40
N VAL A 297 -5.46 -6.95 -1.34
CA VAL A 297 -4.16 -6.93 -0.66
C VAL A 297 -4.06 -8.18 0.20
N GLY A 298 -3.25 -9.14 -0.25
CA GLY A 298 -2.97 -10.38 0.45
C GLY A 298 -1.54 -10.44 0.96
N THR A 299 -1.21 -11.52 1.69
CA THR A 299 0.15 -11.76 2.19
C THR A 299 0.63 -13.19 1.88
N GLY A 300 1.94 -13.42 1.98
CA GLY A 300 2.54 -14.72 1.79
C GLY A 300 2.65 -15.14 0.32
N THR A 301 2.57 -16.44 0.07
CA THR A 301 2.85 -17.02 -1.25
C THR A 301 1.78 -16.74 -2.31
N ARG A 302 0.63 -16.19 -1.92
CA ARG A 302 -0.50 -15.86 -2.80
C ARG A 302 -0.76 -14.37 -2.91
N ALA A 303 0.10 -13.54 -2.33
CA ALA A 303 0.04 -12.11 -2.55
C ALA A 303 0.17 -11.82 -4.05
N SER A 304 -0.68 -10.96 -4.58
CA SER A 304 -0.49 -10.39 -5.91
C SER A 304 0.61 -9.33 -5.85
N TYR A 305 1.41 -9.28 -6.88
CA TYR A 305 2.40 -8.21 -7.10
C TYR A 305 1.99 -7.34 -8.30
N GLU A 306 0.86 -7.65 -8.92
CA GLU A 306 0.27 -6.80 -9.95
C GLU A 306 -0.42 -5.64 -9.24
N GLY A 307 -0.17 -4.42 -9.68
CA GLY A 307 -0.82 -3.23 -9.16
C GLY A 307 -2.19 -3.01 -9.81
N VAL A 308 -2.83 -1.92 -9.42
CA VAL A 308 -4.02 -1.36 -10.08
C VAL A 308 -3.54 -0.34 -11.10
N ASP A 309 -3.92 -0.50 -12.36
CA ASP A 309 -3.78 0.53 -13.38
C ASP A 309 -5.07 1.35 -13.37
N LEU A 310 -4.97 2.62 -12.96
CA LEU A 310 -6.09 3.56 -12.88
C LEU A 310 -5.95 4.60 -13.99
N GLU A 311 -6.85 4.55 -14.96
CA GLU A 311 -6.91 5.53 -16.03
C GLU A 311 -7.90 6.63 -15.66
N LEU A 312 -7.39 7.86 -15.47
CA LEU A 312 -8.21 9.03 -15.15
C LEU A 312 -8.72 9.69 -16.43
N ALA A 313 -9.95 10.12 -16.42
CA ALA A 313 -10.57 10.91 -17.47
C ALA A 313 -11.08 12.24 -16.92
N PRO A 314 -10.75 13.38 -17.54
CA PRO A 314 -11.27 14.68 -17.16
C PRO A 314 -12.80 14.71 -17.21
N THR A 315 -13.41 15.43 -16.28
CA THR A 315 -14.87 15.63 -16.22
C THR A 315 -15.28 16.99 -16.79
N GLU A 316 -16.59 17.19 -16.94
CA GLU A 316 -17.17 18.52 -17.28
C GLU A 316 -16.85 19.56 -16.17
N ALA A 317 -16.68 19.12 -14.92
CA ALA A 317 -16.31 20.04 -13.83
C ALA A 317 -14.88 20.58 -14.01
N LEU A 318 -13.93 19.73 -14.45
CA LEU A 318 -12.59 20.21 -14.80
C LEU A 318 -12.62 21.18 -15.96
N GLN A 319 -13.37 20.87 -17.02
CA GLN A 319 -13.52 21.77 -18.18
C GLN A 319 -14.06 23.14 -17.75
N THR A 320 -15.07 23.17 -16.89
CA THR A 320 -15.67 24.40 -16.38
C THR A 320 -14.72 25.16 -15.48
N GLY A 321 -14.06 24.45 -14.56
CA GLY A 321 -13.08 25.04 -13.64
C GLY A 321 -11.86 25.62 -14.37
N ALA A 322 -11.38 24.94 -15.43
CA ALA A 322 -10.31 25.45 -16.28
C ALA A 322 -10.71 26.75 -16.99
N GLN A 323 -11.95 26.84 -17.52
CA GLN A 323 -12.46 28.07 -18.08
C GLN A 323 -12.47 29.21 -17.06
N ASP A 324 -12.97 28.97 -15.86
CA ASP A 324 -13.02 29.97 -14.81
C ASP A 324 -11.62 30.41 -14.36
N ALA A 325 -10.67 29.48 -14.26
CA ALA A 325 -9.29 29.76 -13.90
C ALA A 325 -8.58 30.59 -14.97
N VAL A 326 -8.78 30.27 -16.26
CA VAL A 326 -8.22 31.05 -17.38
C VAL A 326 -8.83 32.47 -17.41
N ASN A 327 -10.13 32.60 -17.21
CA ASN A 327 -10.76 33.92 -17.16
C ASN A 327 -10.18 34.78 -16.03
N ALA A 328 -10.04 34.20 -14.82
CA ALA A 328 -9.43 34.89 -13.68
C ALA A 328 -7.97 35.26 -13.93
N TYR A 329 -7.19 34.38 -14.58
CA TYR A 329 -5.82 34.65 -14.96
C TYR A 329 -5.73 35.83 -15.94
N LEU A 330 -6.57 35.88 -16.95
CA LEU A 330 -6.62 36.94 -17.93
C LEU A 330 -7.08 38.28 -17.31
N ASP A 331 -7.97 38.24 -16.32
CA ASP A 331 -8.36 39.42 -15.56
C ASP A 331 -7.18 40.04 -14.78
N GLU A 332 -6.28 39.20 -14.25
CA GLU A 332 -5.05 39.72 -13.63
C GLU A 332 -4.08 40.26 -14.67
N CYS A 333 -3.92 39.58 -15.81
CA CYS A 333 -3.11 40.02 -16.93
C CYS A 333 -3.58 41.39 -17.46
N ALA A 334 -4.87 41.61 -17.55
CA ALA A 334 -5.44 42.87 -18.03
C ALA A 334 -5.15 44.11 -17.13
N LYS A 335 -4.67 43.86 -15.89
CA LYS A 335 -4.22 44.95 -14.99
C LYS A 335 -2.82 45.46 -15.32
N SER A 336 -2.09 44.77 -16.21
CA SER A 336 -0.78 45.22 -16.65
C SER A 336 -0.87 46.54 -17.41
N THR A 337 0.20 47.32 -17.30
CA THR A 337 0.38 48.59 -18.06
C THR A 337 1.49 48.49 -19.11
N GLU A 338 2.04 47.29 -19.30
CA GLU A 338 3.10 47.00 -20.25
C GLU A 338 2.53 46.66 -21.63
N LEU A 339 3.31 46.91 -22.69
CA LEU A 339 2.90 46.63 -24.08
C LEU A 339 2.86 45.12 -24.41
N ASP A 340 3.64 44.34 -23.71
CA ASP A 340 3.78 42.86 -23.86
C ASP A 340 3.98 42.28 -22.47
N PRO A 341 2.89 42.15 -21.69
CA PRO A 341 2.97 41.56 -20.36
C PRO A 341 3.43 40.11 -20.45
N GLU A 342 4.42 39.77 -19.65
CA GLU A 342 5.05 38.46 -19.66
C GLU A 342 4.03 37.37 -19.29
N ASN A 343 4.01 36.27 -20.05
CA ASN A 343 3.14 35.10 -19.86
C ASN A 343 1.63 35.38 -19.95
N CYS A 344 1.21 36.51 -20.48
CA CYS A 344 -0.22 36.89 -20.53
C CYS A 344 -0.88 36.67 -21.89
N GLY A 345 -0.11 36.40 -22.95
CA GLY A 345 -0.66 36.31 -24.31
C GLY A 345 -1.23 37.63 -24.84
N LEU A 346 -1.20 38.71 -24.04
CA LEU A 346 -1.62 40.04 -24.44
C LEU A 346 -0.45 40.73 -25.14
N ARG A 347 -0.55 40.89 -26.45
CA ARG A 347 0.54 41.52 -27.23
C ARG A 347 -0.04 42.54 -28.19
N LEU A 348 0.43 43.77 -28.09
CA LEU A 348 0.13 44.81 -29.05
C LEU A 348 1.20 44.83 -30.14
N SER A 349 0.88 44.38 -31.33
CA SER A 349 1.73 44.50 -32.51
C SER A 349 1.50 45.86 -33.15
N TRP A 350 2.21 46.94 -32.76
CA TRP A 350 2.21 48.20 -32.79
C TRP A 350 2.78 49.15 -33.41
N TYR A 351 3.01 50.23 -33.32
CA TYR A 351 3.89 51.30 -32.95
C TYR A 351 4.02 52.43 -33.89
N SER A 352 3.31 52.47 -35.04
CA SER A 352 3.51 53.53 -36.00
C SER A 352 3.00 54.90 -35.54
N ASP A 353 2.20 54.97 -34.48
CA ASP A 353 1.53 56.20 -34.08
C ASP A 353 2.18 56.94 -32.92
N PHE A 354 3.03 56.23 -32.14
CA PHE A 354 3.71 56.84 -30.99
C PHE A 354 5.23 56.80 -31.08
N THR A 355 5.89 57.85 -30.58
CA THR A 355 7.35 57.89 -30.37
C THR A 355 7.75 57.32 -29.00
N SER A 356 6.83 57.36 -28.03
CA SER A 356 6.96 56.70 -26.71
C SER A 356 5.61 56.40 -26.15
N VAL A 357 5.49 55.23 -25.46
CA VAL A 357 4.30 54.82 -24.73
C VAL A 357 4.51 55.12 -23.26
N ASP A 358 3.50 55.69 -22.62
CA ASP A 358 3.47 56.01 -21.21
C ASP A 358 2.65 55.00 -20.41
N LYS A 359 1.56 54.47 -21.00
CA LYS A 359 0.62 53.56 -20.33
C LYS A 359 -0.18 52.75 -21.34
N VAL A 360 -0.50 51.53 -20.98
CA VAL A 360 -1.48 50.68 -21.66
C VAL A 360 -2.58 50.30 -20.65
N GLU A 361 -3.85 50.32 -21.09
CA GLU A 361 -4.99 49.87 -20.32
C GLU A 361 -5.71 48.78 -21.14
N TYR A 362 -5.54 47.54 -20.73
CA TYR A 362 -6.18 46.38 -21.38
C TYR A 362 -7.59 46.19 -20.91
N LYS A 363 -8.46 45.71 -21.80
CA LYS A 363 -9.83 45.27 -21.52
C LYS A 363 -10.11 43.98 -22.31
N ILE A 364 -10.47 42.92 -21.65
CA ILE A 364 -10.97 41.70 -22.29
C ILE A 364 -12.40 42.02 -22.75
N ASP A 365 -12.68 41.86 -24.02
CA ASP A 365 -14.02 42.09 -24.61
C ASP A 365 -14.77 40.75 -24.66
N ASP A 366 -14.13 39.65 -25.11
CA ASP A 366 -14.65 38.29 -25.06
C ASP A 366 -13.53 37.36 -24.56
N TYR A 367 -13.83 36.51 -23.58
CA TYR A 367 -12.90 35.47 -23.11
C TYR A 367 -12.74 34.37 -24.14
N PRO A 368 -11.52 33.85 -24.35
CA PRO A 368 -11.31 32.71 -25.21
C PRO A 368 -11.95 31.46 -24.61
N VAL A 369 -12.43 30.58 -25.49
CA VAL A 369 -13.03 29.29 -25.09
C VAL A 369 -11.92 28.28 -24.81
N VAL A 370 -11.92 27.74 -23.60
CA VAL A 370 -10.94 26.76 -23.16
C VAL A 370 -11.32 25.37 -23.66
N GLU A 371 -10.36 24.65 -24.20
CA GLU A 371 -10.40 23.21 -24.45
C GLU A 371 -9.24 22.56 -23.68
N ILE A 372 -9.53 21.54 -22.86
CA ILE A 372 -8.53 20.77 -22.13
C ILE A 372 -8.11 19.52 -22.93
N ASP A 373 -6.88 19.07 -22.75
CA ASP A 373 -6.40 17.82 -23.34
C ASP A 373 -7.03 16.59 -22.68
N GLU A 374 -6.83 15.42 -23.28
CA GLU A 374 -7.38 14.14 -22.79
C GLU A 374 -6.83 13.74 -21.42
N TYR A 375 -5.75 14.36 -20.95
CA TYR A 375 -5.11 14.11 -19.66
C TYR A 375 -5.45 15.16 -18.59
N GLY A 376 -6.15 16.25 -18.98
CA GLY A 376 -6.45 17.36 -18.07
C GLY A 376 -5.20 18.14 -17.60
N THR A 377 -4.10 18.06 -18.37
CA THR A 377 -2.81 18.68 -18.01
C THR A 377 -2.54 19.97 -18.73
N TYR A 378 -3.01 20.10 -19.95
CA TYR A 378 -2.84 21.27 -20.81
C TYR A 378 -4.17 21.81 -21.28
N PHE A 379 -4.19 23.10 -21.55
CA PHE A 379 -5.32 23.73 -22.17
C PHE A 379 -4.90 24.55 -23.40
N THR A 380 -5.81 24.69 -24.34
CA THR A 380 -5.82 25.70 -25.37
C THR A 380 -7.07 26.54 -25.23
N ALA A 381 -6.96 27.85 -25.39
CA ALA A 381 -8.07 28.76 -25.29
C ALA A 381 -8.04 29.66 -26.52
N GLU A 382 -9.10 29.64 -27.34
CA GLU A 382 -9.17 30.31 -28.64
C GLU A 382 -10.45 31.14 -28.79
N GLY A 383 -10.43 32.05 -29.75
CA GLY A 383 -11.60 32.84 -30.12
C GLY A 383 -11.93 34.01 -29.22
N GLY A 384 -10.96 34.41 -28.38
CA GLY A 384 -11.08 35.58 -27.52
C GLY A 384 -10.85 36.90 -28.28
N SER A 385 -11.22 38.02 -27.64
CA SER A 385 -10.97 39.37 -28.12
C SER A 385 -10.61 40.29 -26.96
N TYR A 386 -9.72 41.26 -27.24
CA TYR A 386 -9.42 42.30 -26.27
C TYR A 386 -9.13 43.64 -26.99
N THR A 387 -9.37 44.70 -26.26
CA THR A 387 -8.97 46.06 -26.62
C THR A 387 -7.94 46.61 -25.65
N ALA A 388 -7.13 47.55 -26.11
CA ALA A 388 -6.19 48.26 -25.28
C ALA A 388 -6.13 49.76 -25.63
N ASP A 389 -6.29 50.62 -24.66
CA ASP A 389 -6.07 52.05 -24.81
C ASP A 389 -4.59 52.39 -24.51
N VAL A 390 -3.87 52.79 -25.55
CA VAL A 390 -2.45 53.14 -25.44
C VAL A 390 -2.33 54.64 -25.36
N THR A 391 -1.75 55.12 -24.27
CA THR A 391 -1.43 56.54 -24.07
C THR A 391 0.05 56.78 -24.29
N GLY A 392 0.39 57.76 -25.09
CA GLY A 392 1.79 58.01 -25.41
C GLY A 392 2.03 59.38 -26.04
N THR A 393 3.26 59.58 -26.53
CA THR A 393 3.64 60.78 -27.28
C THR A 393 3.64 60.45 -28.76
N THR A 394 2.87 61.13 -29.54
CA THR A 394 2.79 61.03 -31.01
C THR A 394 3.96 61.68 -31.71
N TYR A 395 4.08 61.51 -33.05
CA TYR A 395 5.21 62.04 -33.82
C TYR A 395 5.24 63.56 -33.91
N ASP A 396 4.11 64.26 -33.70
CA ASP A 396 4.02 65.69 -33.61
C ASP A 396 4.36 66.26 -32.21
N GLY A 397 4.69 65.39 -31.26
CA GLY A 397 5.03 65.67 -29.87
C GLY A 397 3.85 65.90 -28.92
N SER A 398 2.63 65.70 -29.39
CA SER A 398 1.44 65.75 -28.53
C SER A 398 1.25 64.48 -27.72
N LYS A 399 0.51 64.54 -26.59
CA LYS A 399 0.04 63.37 -25.85
C LYS A 399 -1.32 62.98 -26.39
N ASP A 400 -1.50 61.71 -26.70
CA ASP A 400 -2.79 61.17 -27.18
C ASP A 400 -3.04 59.78 -26.61
N THR A 401 -4.29 59.32 -26.68
CA THR A 401 -4.71 57.97 -26.32
C THR A 401 -5.43 57.36 -27.51
N LEU A 402 -4.92 56.25 -28.03
CA LEU A 402 -5.46 55.55 -29.18
C LEU A 402 -5.90 54.14 -28.80
N PRO A 403 -7.07 53.70 -29.24
CA PRO A 403 -7.51 52.33 -29.02
C PRO A 403 -6.88 51.40 -30.06
N PHE A 404 -6.42 50.24 -29.55
CA PHE A 404 -5.96 49.09 -30.32
C PHE A 404 -6.78 47.88 -29.93
N GLY A 405 -6.97 46.91 -30.81
CA GLY A 405 -7.75 45.71 -30.52
C GLY A 405 -7.34 44.52 -31.37
N LEU A 406 -7.61 43.37 -30.89
CA LEU A 406 -7.57 42.08 -31.59
C LEU A 406 -8.96 41.47 -31.55
N ASP A 407 -9.58 41.31 -32.72
CA ASP A 407 -10.91 40.71 -32.85
C ASP A 407 -10.79 39.21 -33.19
N GLY A 408 -11.33 38.35 -32.32
CA GLY A 408 -11.73 36.99 -32.64
C GLY A 408 -10.69 35.90 -32.87
N ASP A 409 -9.42 36.26 -33.04
CA ASP A 409 -8.31 35.31 -33.30
C ASP A 409 -7.29 35.24 -32.15
N TRP A 410 -7.66 35.79 -30.99
CA TRP A 410 -6.76 35.78 -29.83
C TRP A 410 -7.02 34.50 -29.00
N GLY A 411 -5.93 33.91 -28.53
CA GLY A 411 -5.93 32.77 -27.64
C GLY A 411 -4.63 32.65 -26.87
N ILE A 412 -4.67 31.79 -25.87
CA ILE A 412 -3.52 31.40 -25.06
C ILE A 412 -3.52 29.88 -24.86
N SER A 413 -2.37 29.35 -24.54
CA SER A 413 -2.26 27.95 -24.10
C SER A 413 -1.36 27.88 -22.88
N GLY A 414 -1.48 26.83 -22.10
CA GLY A 414 -0.71 26.66 -20.89
C GLY A 414 -0.94 25.34 -20.21
N LYS A 415 -0.41 25.23 -19.00
CA LYS A 415 -0.51 24.04 -18.16
C LYS A 415 -1.57 24.26 -17.08
N LEU A 416 -2.36 23.22 -16.80
CA LEU A 416 -3.25 23.12 -15.64
C LEU A 416 -2.52 22.40 -14.51
N VAL A 417 -2.48 22.99 -13.33
CA VAL A 417 -2.01 22.36 -12.10
C VAL A 417 -3.19 22.26 -11.14
N ILE A 418 -3.50 21.03 -10.73
CA ILE A 418 -4.63 20.72 -9.87
C ILE A 418 -4.10 20.27 -8.52
N ASP A 419 -4.50 20.99 -7.46
CA ASP A 419 -4.20 20.67 -6.06
C ASP A 419 -5.53 20.62 -5.30
N GLY A 420 -5.98 19.41 -4.97
CA GLY A 420 -7.30 19.16 -4.39
C GLY A 420 -8.42 19.73 -5.26
N ASP A 421 -9.13 20.75 -4.76
CA ASP A 421 -10.23 21.44 -5.46
C ASP A 421 -9.78 22.75 -6.16
N THR A 422 -8.47 23.00 -6.25
CA THR A 422 -7.94 24.23 -6.80
C THR A 422 -7.27 23.98 -8.16
N ILE A 423 -7.62 24.79 -9.15
CA ILE A 423 -6.98 24.80 -10.47
C ILE A 423 -6.12 26.05 -10.60
N THR A 424 -4.85 25.88 -10.96
CA THR A 424 -3.89 26.94 -11.20
C THR A 424 -3.40 26.90 -12.64
N ILE A 425 -3.15 28.06 -13.23
CA ILE A 425 -2.62 28.20 -14.60
C ILE A 425 -1.14 28.49 -14.53
N GLU A 426 -0.34 27.69 -15.25
CA GLU A 426 1.10 27.86 -15.35
C GLU A 426 1.59 27.77 -16.80
N ASP A 427 2.83 28.20 -17.05
CA ASP A 427 3.53 28.07 -18.35
C ASP A 427 2.71 28.60 -19.54
N VAL A 428 2.08 29.78 -19.39
CA VAL A 428 1.25 30.42 -20.43
C VAL A 428 2.10 30.97 -21.56
N TYR A 429 1.70 30.71 -22.81
CA TYR A 429 2.37 31.17 -24.02
C TYR A 429 1.40 31.45 -25.16
#